data_90dc12a53b3ab62ad0c561d6d7c191f2
#
_entry.id   90dc12a53b3ab62ad0c561d6d7c191f2
#
_cell.length_a   1.000
_cell.length_b   1.000
_cell.length_c   1.000
_cell.angle_alpha   90.00
_cell.angle_beta   90.00
_cell.angle_gamma   90.00
#
_symmetry.space_group_name_H-M   'P 1'
#
loop_
_entity.id
_entity.type
_entity.pdbx_description
1 polymer ?
#
loop_
_entity_poly.entity_id
_entity_poly.type
_entity_poly.pdbx_seq_one_letter_code
_entity_poly.pdbx_strand_id
1 'polypeptide(L)'
;MPEPARRPVEPCPTLLRFMKILIANRGEIAVRIIRACREMGLPTVAVYSDCDRDARHVREADQAFHIGPSEAAKSYLRIDRVLDAAARAGADAVHPGYGFLAENAAFARACRDVGLIFIGPSPEAIALMGSKTAAREAALAAGVPVVPGTERPLDERVSDDEIAGIAETVGYPLVVKAVAGGGGKGMRTVDDRAALSAAIRSARSEAGSAFGDTTIYLERRLVRPRHIEIQLLGDEHGTIVPFVERECSIQRRHQKVVEESPSLAVSP
;
A
#
# COMPACT_ATOMS: atom_id res chain seq x y z
N MET A 1 -23.91 -19.90 26.76
CA MET A 1 -23.81 -21.04 25.85
C MET A 1 -22.41 -21.01 25.26
N PRO A 2 -21.62 -22.09 25.27
CA PRO A 2 -20.29 -22.08 24.69
C PRO A 2 -20.39 -21.94 23.17
N GLU A 3 -19.56 -21.09 22.60
CA GLU A 3 -19.42 -20.85 21.17
C GLU A 3 -19.00 -22.15 20.46
N PRO A 4 -19.59 -22.52 19.32
CA PRO A 4 -19.21 -23.74 18.64
C PRO A 4 -17.78 -23.61 18.13
N ALA A 5 -16.91 -24.54 18.51
CA ALA A 5 -15.54 -24.66 18.03
C ALA A 5 -15.54 -24.64 16.50
N ARG A 6 -14.94 -23.63 15.88
CA ARG A 6 -14.73 -23.55 14.43
C ARG A 6 -13.86 -24.74 14.03
N ARG A 7 -14.39 -25.61 13.20
CA ARG A 7 -13.58 -26.67 12.58
C ARG A 7 -12.48 -26.00 11.74
N PRO A 8 -11.23 -26.46 11.83
CA PRO A 8 -10.20 -26.00 10.91
C PRO A 8 -10.68 -26.30 9.48
N VAL A 9 -10.63 -25.29 8.61
CA VAL A 9 -10.86 -25.45 7.18
C VAL A 9 -9.68 -26.26 6.66
N GLU A 10 -9.91 -27.54 6.34
CA GLU A 10 -8.89 -28.34 5.67
C GLU A 10 -8.64 -27.72 4.29
N PRO A 11 -7.39 -27.37 3.94
CA PRO A 11 -7.09 -26.86 2.61
C PRO A 11 -7.45 -27.93 1.59
N CYS A 12 -8.12 -27.54 0.50
CA CYS A 12 -8.41 -28.42 -0.62
C CYS A 12 -7.09 -29.00 -1.17
N PRO A 13 -6.78 -30.28 -0.96
CA PRO A 13 -5.40 -30.78 -1.08
C PRO A 13 -4.89 -30.89 -2.51
N THR A 14 -5.77 -30.78 -3.52
CA THR A 14 -5.46 -31.29 -4.87
C THR A 14 -4.96 -30.19 -5.83
N LEU A 15 -5.35 -28.94 -5.65
CA LEU A 15 -4.95 -27.85 -6.56
C LEU A 15 -3.73 -27.07 -6.05
N LEU A 16 -3.52 -26.95 -4.74
CA LEU A 16 -2.40 -26.21 -4.18
C LEU A 16 -1.03 -26.91 -4.35
N ARG A 17 -1.01 -28.21 -4.52
CA ARG A 17 0.23 -29.02 -4.53
C ARG A 17 1.20 -28.74 -5.68
N PHE A 18 0.78 -27.99 -6.70
CA PHE A 18 1.60 -27.71 -7.88
C PHE A 18 1.78 -26.22 -8.21
N MET A 19 1.20 -25.33 -7.39
CA MET A 19 1.25 -23.89 -7.65
C MET A 19 2.63 -23.32 -7.31
N LYS A 20 3.38 -22.92 -8.33
CA LYS A 20 4.69 -22.31 -8.19
C LYS A 20 4.57 -20.80 -8.03
N ILE A 21 5.15 -20.27 -6.95
CA ILE A 21 5.04 -18.86 -6.57
C ILE A 21 6.33 -18.10 -6.93
N LEU A 22 6.23 -17.10 -7.82
CA LEU A 22 7.30 -16.14 -8.01
C LEU A 22 7.19 -15.04 -6.96
N ILE A 23 8.30 -14.71 -6.29
CA ILE A 23 8.39 -13.61 -5.32
C ILE A 23 9.00 -12.40 -6.01
N ALA A 24 8.16 -11.41 -6.36
CA ALA A 24 8.58 -10.18 -7.04
C ALA A 24 9.12 -9.14 -6.04
N ASN A 25 10.05 -9.56 -5.21
CA ASN A 25 10.66 -8.74 -4.17
C ASN A 25 12.06 -9.26 -3.78
N ARG A 26 12.70 -8.62 -2.80
CA ARG A 26 14.04 -8.96 -2.31
C ARG A 26 14.10 -8.90 -0.79
N GLY A 27 15.27 -9.24 -0.24
CA GLY A 27 15.58 -9.02 1.17
C GLY A 27 14.71 -9.85 2.12
N GLU A 28 14.38 -9.25 3.26
CA GLU A 28 13.70 -9.96 4.35
C GLU A 28 12.26 -10.37 4.00
N ILE A 29 11.54 -9.53 3.25
CA ILE A 29 10.16 -9.88 2.84
C ILE A 29 10.14 -11.06 1.89
N ALA A 30 11.09 -11.14 0.95
CA ALA A 30 11.19 -12.30 0.08
C ALA A 30 11.49 -13.58 0.88
N VAL A 31 12.41 -13.51 1.85
CA VAL A 31 12.69 -14.63 2.77
C VAL A 31 11.43 -15.02 3.57
N ARG A 32 10.66 -14.04 4.06
CA ARG A 32 9.42 -14.28 4.80
C ARG A 32 8.40 -15.05 3.96
N ILE A 33 8.23 -14.63 2.69
CA ILE A 33 7.30 -15.29 1.76
C ILE A 33 7.79 -16.69 1.40
N ILE A 34 9.08 -16.87 1.10
CA ILE A 34 9.67 -18.18 0.80
C ILE A 34 9.42 -19.17 1.94
N ARG A 35 9.58 -18.72 3.19
CA ARG A 35 9.32 -19.57 4.38
C ARG A 35 7.85 -20.00 4.44
N ALA A 36 6.92 -19.07 4.25
CA ALA A 36 5.50 -19.41 4.24
C ALA A 36 5.14 -20.39 3.11
N CYS A 37 5.67 -20.17 1.91
CA CYS A 37 5.49 -21.11 0.79
C CYS A 37 6.04 -22.51 1.13
N ARG A 38 7.22 -22.56 1.74
CA ARG A 38 7.84 -23.85 2.16
C ARG A 38 6.99 -24.57 3.19
N GLU A 39 6.46 -23.86 4.19
CA GLU A 39 5.52 -24.43 5.19
C GLU A 39 4.24 -24.97 4.56
N MET A 40 3.80 -24.38 3.45
CA MET A 40 2.64 -24.80 2.66
C MET A 40 2.98 -25.87 1.60
N GLY A 41 4.26 -26.23 1.43
CA GLY A 41 4.71 -27.15 0.40
C GLY A 41 4.65 -26.59 -1.03
N LEU A 42 4.70 -25.27 -1.20
CA LEU A 42 4.63 -24.57 -2.48
C LEU A 42 6.04 -24.27 -3.02
N PRO A 43 6.37 -24.66 -4.27
CA PRO A 43 7.62 -24.30 -4.92
C PRO A 43 7.75 -22.78 -5.10
N THR A 44 8.98 -22.27 -4.96
CA THR A 44 9.29 -20.84 -4.95
C THR A 44 10.28 -20.43 -6.04
N VAL A 45 10.07 -19.24 -6.59
CA VAL A 45 10.97 -18.61 -7.55
C VAL A 45 11.35 -17.24 -7.03
N ALA A 46 12.63 -17.01 -6.80
CA ALA A 46 13.15 -15.68 -6.48
C ALA A 46 13.55 -14.94 -7.76
N VAL A 47 13.47 -13.60 -7.71
CA VAL A 47 14.13 -12.73 -8.69
C VAL A 47 15.24 -11.94 -8.00
N TYR A 48 16.31 -11.60 -8.75
CA TYR A 48 17.42 -10.86 -8.17
C TYR A 48 18.09 -9.93 -9.17
N SER A 49 18.59 -8.79 -8.66
CA SER A 49 19.46 -7.88 -9.40
C SER A 49 20.93 -8.24 -9.20
N ASP A 50 21.84 -7.58 -9.93
CA ASP A 50 23.28 -7.86 -9.85
C ASP A 50 23.82 -7.86 -8.41
N CYS A 51 23.44 -6.88 -7.59
CA CYS A 51 23.92 -6.78 -6.19
C CYS A 51 23.29 -7.79 -5.23
N ASP A 52 22.20 -8.44 -5.64
CA ASP A 52 21.48 -9.41 -4.78
C ASP A 52 21.78 -10.87 -5.16
N ARG A 53 22.71 -11.15 -6.07
CA ARG A 53 23.03 -12.50 -6.56
C ARG A 53 23.25 -13.52 -5.44
N ASP A 54 23.95 -13.12 -4.39
CA ASP A 54 24.27 -13.97 -3.24
C ASP A 54 23.37 -13.70 -2.02
N ALA A 55 22.28 -12.98 -2.21
CA ALA A 55 21.36 -12.64 -1.13
C ALA A 55 20.63 -13.88 -0.60
N ARG A 56 20.20 -13.80 0.66
CA ARG A 56 19.59 -14.92 1.36
C ARG A 56 18.35 -15.46 0.66
N HIS A 57 17.47 -14.60 0.14
CA HIS A 57 16.26 -15.00 -0.56
C HIS A 57 16.56 -15.79 -1.84
N VAL A 58 17.67 -15.49 -2.53
CA VAL A 58 18.11 -16.21 -3.72
C VAL A 58 18.54 -17.64 -3.36
N ARG A 59 19.26 -17.79 -2.25
CA ARG A 59 19.74 -19.10 -1.78
C ARG A 59 18.65 -19.97 -1.15
N GLU A 60 17.60 -19.35 -0.60
CA GLU A 60 16.50 -20.07 0.05
C GLU A 60 15.36 -20.47 -0.90
N ALA A 61 15.23 -19.86 -2.07
CA ALA A 61 14.24 -20.22 -3.07
C ALA A 61 14.65 -21.49 -3.86
N ASP A 62 13.67 -22.21 -4.38
CA ASP A 62 13.90 -23.40 -5.19
C ASP A 62 14.50 -23.07 -6.56
N GLN A 63 14.15 -21.92 -7.13
CA GLN A 63 14.70 -21.38 -8.36
C GLN A 63 14.96 -19.88 -8.20
N ALA A 64 15.90 -19.32 -8.99
CA ALA A 64 16.17 -17.90 -8.98
C ALA A 64 16.52 -17.38 -10.37
N PHE A 65 16.01 -16.21 -10.73
CA PHE A 65 16.19 -15.59 -12.02
C PHE A 65 16.77 -14.18 -11.90
N HIS A 66 17.83 -13.92 -12.65
CA HIS A 66 18.40 -12.59 -12.77
C HIS A 66 17.50 -11.68 -13.60
N ILE A 67 17.19 -10.49 -13.05
CA ILE A 67 16.28 -9.52 -13.68
C ILE A 67 16.92 -8.18 -14.02
N GLY A 68 18.24 -8.05 -13.88
CA GLY A 68 18.98 -6.88 -14.36
C GLY A 68 19.91 -6.21 -13.35
N PRO A 69 20.34 -4.98 -13.68
CA PRO A 69 21.28 -4.21 -12.87
C PRO A 69 20.78 -3.93 -11.45
N SER A 70 21.69 -3.47 -10.60
CA SER A 70 21.43 -3.24 -9.16
C SER A 70 20.37 -2.17 -8.90
N GLU A 71 20.20 -1.20 -9.82
CA GLU A 71 19.19 -0.15 -9.68
C GLU A 71 17.79 -0.73 -9.85
N ALA A 72 16.93 -0.47 -8.86
CA ALA A 72 15.55 -0.98 -8.84
C ALA A 72 14.75 -0.59 -10.10
N ALA A 73 14.96 0.63 -10.62
CA ALA A 73 14.29 1.10 -11.83
C ALA A 73 14.66 0.29 -13.09
N LYS A 74 15.79 -0.45 -13.05
CA LYS A 74 16.28 -1.28 -14.16
C LYS A 74 16.09 -2.78 -13.88
N SER A 75 15.52 -3.16 -12.74
CA SER A 75 15.33 -4.55 -12.30
C SER A 75 13.95 -4.76 -11.66
N TYR A 76 13.82 -4.59 -10.36
CA TYR A 76 12.61 -4.89 -9.59
C TYR A 76 11.37 -4.06 -9.97
N LEU A 77 11.53 -2.88 -10.57
CA LEU A 77 10.44 -2.04 -11.08
C LEU A 77 10.14 -2.26 -12.57
N ARG A 78 10.80 -3.23 -13.22
CA ARG A 78 10.59 -3.59 -14.61
C ARG A 78 9.57 -4.73 -14.71
N ILE A 79 8.32 -4.38 -15.00
CA ILE A 79 7.20 -5.32 -15.16
C ILE A 79 7.55 -6.41 -16.17
N ASP A 80 8.08 -6.03 -17.33
CA ASP A 80 8.48 -6.94 -18.41
C ASP A 80 9.49 -8.00 -17.95
N ARG A 81 10.48 -7.61 -17.14
CA ARG A 81 11.51 -8.54 -16.64
C ARG A 81 10.98 -9.50 -15.57
N VAL A 82 10.07 -9.03 -14.73
CA VAL A 82 9.40 -9.89 -13.74
C VAL A 82 8.51 -10.90 -14.42
N LEU A 83 7.73 -10.48 -15.43
CA LEU A 83 6.87 -11.38 -16.21
C LEU A 83 7.68 -12.38 -17.05
N ASP A 84 8.80 -11.96 -17.66
CA ASP A 84 9.71 -12.88 -18.36
C ASP A 84 10.25 -13.96 -17.39
N ALA A 85 10.69 -13.54 -16.21
CA ALA A 85 11.14 -14.50 -15.19
C ALA A 85 10.04 -15.47 -14.77
N ALA A 86 8.80 -14.98 -14.62
CA ALA A 86 7.64 -15.83 -14.29
C ALA A 86 7.36 -16.85 -15.41
N ALA A 87 7.36 -16.41 -16.67
CA ALA A 87 7.12 -17.28 -17.81
C ALA A 87 8.22 -18.35 -17.94
N ARG A 88 9.48 -17.96 -17.83
CA ARG A 88 10.63 -18.88 -17.88
C ARG A 88 10.65 -19.90 -16.74
N ALA A 89 10.19 -19.49 -15.58
CA ALA A 89 10.08 -20.36 -14.41
C ALA A 89 8.87 -21.29 -14.49
N GLY A 90 7.89 -20.99 -15.33
CA GLY A 90 6.56 -21.63 -15.30
C GLY A 90 5.86 -21.36 -13.97
N ALA A 91 5.87 -20.11 -13.51
CA ALA A 91 5.19 -19.72 -12.27
C ALA A 91 3.69 -19.57 -12.53
N ASP A 92 2.88 -19.99 -11.58
CA ASP A 92 1.42 -19.93 -11.63
C ASP A 92 0.90 -18.65 -10.96
N ALA A 93 1.63 -18.16 -9.96
CA ALA A 93 1.27 -16.97 -9.21
C ALA A 93 2.50 -16.09 -8.89
N VAL A 94 2.24 -14.81 -8.60
CA VAL A 94 3.24 -13.86 -8.16
C VAL A 94 2.83 -13.22 -6.84
N HIS A 95 3.75 -13.24 -5.88
CA HIS A 95 3.62 -12.50 -4.62
C HIS A 95 4.52 -11.28 -4.66
N PRO A 96 3.96 -10.05 -4.68
CA PRO A 96 4.76 -8.82 -4.81
C PRO A 96 5.43 -8.39 -3.49
N GLY A 97 5.08 -8.99 -2.35
CA GLY A 97 5.50 -8.51 -1.04
C GLY A 97 4.91 -7.13 -0.74
N TYR A 98 5.76 -6.20 -0.28
CA TYR A 98 5.43 -4.79 -0.11
C TYR A 98 6.48 -3.91 -0.81
N GLY A 99 6.14 -2.64 -1.11
CA GLY A 99 6.99 -1.76 -1.91
C GLY A 99 7.10 -2.21 -3.38
N PHE A 100 8.08 -1.71 -4.09
CA PHE A 100 8.28 -1.98 -5.52
C PHE A 100 6.98 -1.97 -6.33
N LEU A 101 6.55 -3.12 -6.85
CA LEU A 101 5.37 -3.26 -7.69
C LEU A 101 4.10 -3.69 -6.92
N ALA A 102 4.16 -3.82 -5.59
CA ALA A 102 3.04 -4.32 -4.78
C ALA A 102 1.76 -3.46 -4.91
N GLU A 103 1.93 -2.15 -5.04
CA GLU A 103 0.82 -1.18 -5.19
C GLU A 103 0.73 -0.64 -6.63
N ASN A 104 1.23 -1.39 -7.61
CA ASN A 104 1.23 -0.99 -9.01
C ASN A 104 0.07 -1.66 -9.77
N ALA A 105 -0.98 -0.90 -10.06
CA ALA A 105 -2.16 -1.41 -10.79
C ALA A 105 -1.82 -1.93 -12.20
N ALA A 106 -0.83 -1.33 -12.89
CA ALA A 106 -0.40 -1.79 -14.21
C ALA A 106 0.28 -3.16 -14.13
N PHE A 107 1.07 -3.42 -13.08
CA PHE A 107 1.67 -4.73 -12.85
C PHE A 107 0.61 -5.80 -12.55
N ALA A 108 -0.32 -5.52 -11.64
CA ALA A 108 -1.40 -6.46 -11.33
C ALA A 108 -2.25 -6.78 -12.57
N ARG A 109 -2.53 -5.76 -13.42
CA ARG A 109 -3.22 -5.94 -14.71
C ARG A 109 -2.40 -6.80 -15.67
N ALA A 110 -1.12 -6.49 -15.83
CA ALA A 110 -0.24 -7.25 -16.71
C ALA A 110 -0.10 -8.73 -16.30
N CYS A 111 -0.10 -9.02 -14.99
CA CYS A 111 -0.16 -10.40 -14.50
C CYS A 111 -1.46 -11.09 -14.94
N ARG A 112 -2.61 -10.45 -14.73
CA ARG A 112 -3.92 -10.97 -15.15
C ARG A 112 -3.97 -11.23 -16.66
N ASP A 113 -3.45 -10.33 -17.47
CA ASP A 113 -3.48 -10.41 -18.93
C ASP A 113 -2.67 -11.59 -19.48
N VAL A 114 -1.64 -12.05 -18.74
CA VAL A 114 -0.84 -13.23 -19.09
C VAL A 114 -1.27 -14.50 -18.33
N GLY A 115 -2.36 -14.46 -17.58
CA GLY A 115 -2.87 -15.61 -16.82
C GLY A 115 -2.09 -15.94 -15.55
N LEU A 116 -1.23 -15.02 -15.06
CA LEU A 116 -0.48 -15.17 -13.82
C LEU A 116 -1.32 -14.64 -12.65
N ILE A 117 -1.55 -15.46 -11.63
CA ILE A 117 -2.31 -15.05 -10.44
C ILE A 117 -1.51 -14.01 -9.65
N PHE A 118 -2.05 -12.81 -9.50
CA PHE A 118 -1.48 -11.78 -8.64
C PHE A 118 -1.99 -11.98 -7.21
N ILE A 119 -1.10 -12.31 -6.27
CA ILE A 119 -1.46 -12.48 -4.84
C ILE A 119 -1.54 -11.09 -4.22
N GLY A 120 -2.71 -10.50 -4.25
CA GLY A 120 -2.98 -9.14 -3.81
C GLY A 120 -4.34 -8.64 -4.31
N PRO A 121 -4.65 -7.34 -4.09
CA PRO A 121 -5.88 -6.74 -4.55
C PRO A 121 -5.99 -6.71 -6.08
N SER A 122 -7.21 -6.53 -6.59
CA SER A 122 -7.41 -6.33 -8.03
C SER A 122 -6.76 -5.05 -8.54
N PRO A 123 -6.40 -4.95 -9.83
CA PRO A 123 -5.86 -3.71 -10.40
C PRO A 123 -6.76 -2.50 -10.17
N GLU A 124 -8.07 -2.71 -10.17
CA GLU A 124 -9.09 -1.70 -9.94
C GLU A 124 -9.08 -1.22 -8.48
N ALA A 125 -8.97 -2.14 -7.51
CA ALA A 125 -8.85 -1.82 -6.09
C ALA A 125 -7.55 -1.08 -5.79
N ILE A 126 -6.42 -1.51 -6.38
CA ILE A 126 -5.13 -0.82 -6.24
C ILE A 126 -5.22 0.62 -6.78
N ALA A 127 -5.81 0.81 -7.96
CA ALA A 127 -5.96 2.13 -8.56
C ALA A 127 -6.88 3.04 -7.73
N LEU A 128 -8.02 2.51 -7.24
CA LEU A 128 -8.97 3.22 -6.41
C LEU A 128 -8.33 3.67 -5.09
N MET A 129 -7.71 2.75 -4.37
CA MET A 129 -7.12 3.01 -3.05
C MET A 129 -5.80 3.76 -3.13
N GLY A 130 -5.12 3.72 -4.28
CA GLY A 130 -3.92 4.53 -4.55
C GLY A 130 -4.22 6.02 -4.74
N SER A 131 -5.46 6.38 -5.10
CA SER A 131 -5.92 7.77 -5.18
C SER A 131 -6.54 8.20 -3.85
N LYS A 132 -5.91 9.15 -3.15
CA LYS A 132 -6.39 9.64 -1.84
C LYS A 132 -7.81 10.19 -1.88
N THR A 133 -8.18 10.88 -2.96
CA THR A 133 -9.52 11.43 -3.16
C THR A 133 -10.54 10.34 -3.47
N ALA A 134 -10.24 9.45 -4.41
CA ALA A 134 -11.13 8.36 -4.77
C ALA A 134 -11.33 7.36 -3.60
N ALA A 135 -10.27 7.07 -2.84
CA ALA A 135 -10.35 6.24 -1.65
C ALA A 135 -11.24 6.88 -0.58
N ARG A 136 -11.13 8.22 -0.40
CA ARG A 136 -11.99 8.96 0.53
C ARG A 136 -13.46 8.94 0.10
N GLU A 137 -13.74 9.17 -1.19
CA GLU A 137 -15.09 9.10 -1.75
C GLU A 137 -15.69 7.70 -1.57
N ALA A 138 -14.92 6.65 -1.87
CA ALA A 138 -15.35 5.27 -1.67
C ALA A 138 -15.64 4.95 -0.19
N ALA A 139 -14.80 5.43 0.73
CA ALA A 139 -15.01 5.24 2.17
C ALA A 139 -16.31 5.94 2.64
N LEU A 140 -16.54 7.18 2.22
CA LEU A 140 -17.76 7.93 2.53
C LEU A 140 -19.01 7.22 1.98
N ALA A 141 -18.95 6.76 0.71
CA ALA A 141 -20.05 6.02 0.09
C ALA A 141 -20.35 4.69 0.82
N ALA A 142 -19.34 4.07 1.41
CA ALA A 142 -19.47 2.86 2.22
C ALA A 142 -19.87 3.15 3.69
N GLY A 143 -20.11 4.41 4.08
CA GLY A 143 -20.42 4.79 5.45
C GLY A 143 -19.25 4.71 6.43
N VAL A 144 -18.02 4.59 5.92
CA VAL A 144 -16.80 4.55 6.75
C VAL A 144 -16.43 5.98 7.16
N PRO A 145 -16.27 6.26 8.47
CA PRO A 145 -15.84 7.58 8.93
C PRO A 145 -14.48 7.97 8.36
N VAL A 146 -14.37 9.19 7.89
CA VAL A 146 -13.12 9.76 7.37
C VAL A 146 -12.76 11.03 8.14
N VAL A 147 -11.47 11.36 8.17
CA VAL A 147 -11.02 12.63 8.75
C VAL A 147 -11.66 13.79 7.98
N PRO A 148 -12.27 14.81 8.66
CA PRO A 148 -12.83 15.96 7.98
C PRO A 148 -11.81 16.64 7.05
N GLY A 149 -12.22 16.97 5.84
CA GLY A 149 -11.33 17.56 4.84
C GLY A 149 -12.09 17.95 3.58
N THR A 150 -11.38 18.46 2.58
CA THR A 150 -11.97 18.83 1.30
C THR A 150 -12.53 17.62 0.57
N GLU A 151 -13.70 17.79 -0.04
CA GLU A 151 -14.34 16.77 -0.87
C GLU A 151 -13.64 16.62 -2.22
N ARG A 152 -13.07 17.72 -2.73
CA ARG A 152 -12.41 17.78 -4.03
C ARG A 152 -11.00 18.35 -3.89
N PRO A 153 -10.11 17.99 -4.82
CA PRO A 153 -8.81 18.67 -4.94
C PRO A 153 -9.01 20.16 -5.24
N LEU A 154 -8.13 20.99 -4.67
CA LEU A 154 -8.12 22.44 -4.83
C LEU A 154 -6.97 22.81 -5.77
N ASP A 155 -7.28 23.03 -7.04
CA ASP A 155 -6.33 23.48 -8.05
C ASP A 155 -6.14 25.02 -8.00
N GLU A 156 -5.38 25.57 -8.93
CA GLU A 156 -5.07 27.01 -8.97
C GLU A 156 -6.27 27.90 -9.32
N ARG A 157 -7.39 27.33 -9.81
CA ARG A 157 -8.61 28.06 -10.12
C ARG A 157 -9.44 28.41 -8.90
N VAL A 158 -9.21 27.71 -7.79
CA VAL A 158 -9.90 28.01 -6.52
C VAL A 158 -9.21 29.17 -5.83
N SER A 159 -9.95 30.24 -5.57
CA SER A 159 -9.43 31.46 -4.96
C SER A 159 -9.04 31.26 -3.49
N ASP A 160 -8.13 32.10 -2.99
CA ASP A 160 -7.70 32.05 -1.59
C ASP A 160 -8.88 32.28 -0.61
N ASP A 161 -9.83 33.13 -0.96
CA ASP A 161 -11.02 33.39 -0.14
C ASP A 161 -11.95 32.16 -0.08
N GLU A 162 -12.12 31.48 -1.20
CA GLU A 162 -12.89 30.23 -1.27
C GLU A 162 -12.22 29.12 -0.46
N ILE A 163 -10.89 29.00 -0.57
CA ILE A 163 -10.12 28.06 0.24
C ILE A 163 -10.22 28.42 1.74
N ALA A 164 -10.24 29.70 2.09
CA ALA A 164 -10.43 30.12 3.49
C ALA A 164 -11.81 29.70 4.02
N GLY A 165 -12.88 29.85 3.23
CA GLY A 165 -14.21 29.38 3.60
C GLY A 165 -14.27 27.85 3.79
N ILE A 166 -13.62 27.09 2.92
CA ILE A 166 -13.48 25.62 3.07
C ILE A 166 -12.69 25.29 4.33
N ALA A 167 -11.60 25.98 4.62
CA ALA A 167 -10.79 25.77 5.80
C ALA A 167 -11.55 25.98 7.12
N GLU A 168 -12.46 26.97 7.17
CA GLU A 168 -13.35 27.19 8.32
C GLU A 168 -14.30 25.97 8.52
N THR A 169 -14.81 25.41 7.43
CA THR A 169 -15.68 24.22 7.48
C THR A 169 -14.91 22.98 7.95
N VAL A 170 -13.68 22.79 7.44
CA VAL A 170 -12.79 21.69 7.87
C VAL A 170 -12.40 21.88 9.34
N GLY A 171 -12.18 23.10 9.77
CA GLY A 171 -11.78 23.50 11.12
C GLY A 171 -10.29 23.36 11.41
N TYR A 172 -9.80 24.26 12.27
CA TYR A 172 -8.40 24.29 12.70
C TYR A 172 -8.16 23.47 13.96
N PRO A 173 -6.94 22.96 14.19
CA PRO A 173 -5.82 22.98 13.27
C PRO A 173 -6.05 22.05 12.07
N LEU A 174 -5.49 22.40 10.91
CA LEU A 174 -5.58 21.59 9.70
C LEU A 174 -4.21 21.35 9.06
N VAL A 175 -4.17 20.49 8.05
CA VAL A 175 -2.98 20.22 7.25
C VAL A 175 -3.33 20.48 5.78
N VAL A 176 -2.51 21.30 5.13
CA VAL A 176 -2.49 21.43 3.66
C VAL A 176 -1.61 20.31 3.11
N LYS A 177 -2.11 19.53 2.16
CA LYS A 177 -1.40 18.39 1.57
C LYS A 177 -1.41 18.47 0.05
N ALA A 178 -0.28 18.16 -0.61
CA ALA A 178 -0.24 17.97 -2.05
C ALA A 178 -0.98 16.68 -2.45
N VAL A 179 -1.77 16.73 -3.51
CA VAL A 179 -2.49 15.55 -4.04
C VAL A 179 -1.50 14.51 -4.54
N ALA A 180 -0.51 14.92 -5.33
CA ALA A 180 0.55 14.06 -5.85
C ALA A 180 1.62 13.71 -4.81
N GLY A 181 1.54 14.24 -3.58
CA GLY A 181 2.54 14.06 -2.53
C GLY A 181 2.46 12.72 -1.81
N GLY A 182 3.63 12.25 -1.35
CA GLY A 182 3.77 11.05 -0.52
C GLY A 182 4.91 11.19 0.48
N GLY A 183 4.92 10.35 1.54
CA GLY A 183 6.01 10.34 2.52
C GLY A 183 6.20 11.62 3.32
N GLY A 184 5.15 12.45 3.46
CA GLY A 184 5.21 13.72 4.21
C GLY A 184 5.71 14.93 3.41
N LYS A 185 6.10 14.77 2.14
CA LYS A 185 6.44 15.90 1.26
C LYS A 185 5.18 16.64 0.82
N GLY A 186 5.26 17.98 0.74
CA GLY A 186 4.11 18.81 0.37
C GLY A 186 3.04 18.93 1.47
N MET A 187 3.40 18.69 2.74
CA MET A 187 2.49 18.83 3.88
C MET A 187 2.87 20.07 4.73
N ARG A 188 1.85 20.87 5.08
CA ARG A 188 2.01 22.03 5.96
C ARG A 188 0.90 22.05 7.00
N THR A 189 1.29 22.14 8.27
CA THR A 189 0.35 22.36 9.37
C THR A 189 -0.06 23.81 9.40
N VAL A 190 -1.34 24.04 9.64
CA VAL A 190 -1.96 25.36 9.79
C VAL A 190 -2.75 25.36 11.08
N ASP A 191 -2.31 26.14 12.04
CA ASP A 191 -2.94 26.17 13.37
C ASP A 191 -4.12 27.16 13.42
N ASP A 192 -4.09 28.19 12.56
CA ASP A 192 -5.12 29.23 12.48
C ASP A 192 -5.26 29.80 11.06
N ARG A 193 -6.28 30.67 10.87
CA ARG A 193 -6.57 31.32 9.58
C ARG A 193 -5.42 32.19 9.07
N ALA A 194 -4.68 32.84 9.96
CA ALA A 194 -3.62 33.77 9.56
C ALA A 194 -2.46 33.05 8.85
N ALA A 195 -2.18 31.82 9.23
CA ALA A 195 -1.13 30.99 8.65
C ALA A 195 -1.54 30.33 7.31
N LEU A 196 -2.83 30.32 6.95
CA LEU A 196 -3.36 29.52 5.85
C LEU A 196 -2.77 29.87 4.48
N SER A 197 -2.82 31.15 4.07
CA SER A 197 -2.35 31.56 2.74
C SER A 197 -0.85 31.31 2.51
N ALA A 198 -0.03 31.48 3.55
CA ALA A 198 1.40 31.17 3.48
C ALA A 198 1.65 29.66 3.32
N ALA A 199 0.89 28.84 4.04
CA ALA A 199 0.97 27.39 3.97
C ALA A 199 0.54 26.86 2.58
N ILE A 200 -0.53 27.42 2.00
CA ILE A 200 -1.01 27.08 0.64
C ILE A 200 0.06 27.37 -0.39
N ARG A 201 0.60 28.60 -0.41
CA ARG A 201 1.66 28.99 -1.35
C ARG A 201 2.88 28.05 -1.25
N SER A 202 3.32 27.77 -0.02
CA SER A 202 4.46 26.89 0.23
C SER A 202 4.19 25.47 -0.24
N ALA A 203 3.00 24.91 0.05
CA ALA A 203 2.62 23.56 -0.35
C ALA A 203 2.52 23.42 -1.87
N ARG A 204 1.89 24.39 -2.56
CA ARG A 204 1.79 24.42 -4.03
C ARG A 204 3.16 24.53 -4.70
N SER A 205 4.04 25.41 -4.20
CA SER A 205 5.39 25.58 -4.73
C SER A 205 6.22 24.31 -4.61
N GLU A 206 6.18 23.64 -3.45
CA GLU A 206 6.88 22.36 -3.24
C GLU A 206 6.30 21.25 -4.11
N ALA A 207 4.98 21.16 -4.20
CA ALA A 207 4.30 20.16 -5.00
C ALA A 207 4.59 20.32 -6.51
N GLY A 208 4.52 21.54 -7.02
CA GLY A 208 4.89 21.86 -8.39
C GLY A 208 6.32 21.50 -8.72
N SER A 209 7.25 21.82 -7.82
CA SER A 209 8.68 21.53 -8.02
C SER A 209 9.01 20.03 -7.93
N ALA A 210 8.35 19.30 -7.02
CA ALA A 210 8.67 17.91 -6.75
C ALA A 210 7.90 16.92 -7.63
N PHE A 211 6.66 17.27 -8.05
CA PHE A 211 5.73 16.36 -8.69
C PHE A 211 5.13 16.90 -10.00
N GLY A 212 5.36 18.18 -10.33
CA GLY A 212 4.75 18.83 -11.50
C GLY A 212 3.25 19.12 -11.37
N ASP A 213 2.68 18.96 -10.19
CA ASP A 213 1.26 19.17 -9.89
C ASP A 213 1.13 20.03 -8.62
N THR A 214 0.49 21.19 -8.75
CA THR A 214 0.29 22.17 -7.66
C THR A 214 -1.00 21.94 -6.88
N THR A 215 -1.78 20.92 -7.24
CA THR A 215 -3.06 20.61 -6.63
C THR A 215 -2.88 20.17 -5.17
N ILE A 216 -3.69 20.78 -4.31
CA ILE A 216 -3.67 20.53 -2.86
C ILE A 216 -5.03 20.08 -2.35
N TYR A 217 -5.07 19.59 -1.14
CA TYR A 217 -6.29 19.40 -0.36
C TYR A 217 -6.07 19.77 1.10
N LEU A 218 -7.16 20.07 1.82
CA LEU A 218 -7.16 20.38 3.24
C LEU A 218 -7.73 19.21 4.02
N GLU A 219 -7.16 18.94 5.19
CA GLU A 219 -7.63 17.89 6.08
C GLU A 219 -7.46 18.33 7.53
N ARG A 220 -8.43 18.03 8.39
CA ARG A 220 -8.32 18.31 9.82
C ARG A 220 -7.09 17.61 10.40
N ARG A 221 -6.29 18.35 11.17
CA ARG A 221 -5.17 17.75 11.90
C ARG A 221 -5.68 17.04 13.15
N LEU A 222 -5.46 15.76 13.21
CA LEU A 222 -5.66 15.01 14.45
C LEU A 222 -4.48 15.24 15.39
N VAL A 223 -4.77 15.72 16.59
CA VAL A 223 -3.74 16.00 17.61
C VAL A 223 -3.50 14.77 18.44
N ARG A 224 -2.25 14.29 18.49
CA ARG A 224 -1.86 13.06 19.20
C ARG A 224 -2.71 11.84 18.81
N PRO A 225 -2.84 11.52 17.51
CA PRO A 225 -3.64 10.39 17.07
C PRO A 225 -2.99 9.09 17.49
N ARG A 226 -3.81 8.04 17.66
CA ARG A 226 -3.33 6.66 17.63
C ARG A 226 -3.49 6.11 16.22
N HIS A 227 -2.50 5.38 15.77
CA HIS A 227 -2.52 4.69 14.47
C HIS A 227 -2.87 3.23 14.72
N ILE A 228 -4.08 2.87 14.37
CA ILE A 228 -4.60 1.50 14.49
C ILE A 228 -4.97 1.03 13.10
N GLU A 229 -4.57 -0.19 12.76
CA GLU A 229 -4.83 -0.77 11.46
C GLU A 229 -5.40 -2.19 11.60
N ILE A 230 -6.27 -2.55 10.67
CA ILE A 230 -6.85 -3.89 10.58
C ILE A 230 -6.46 -4.48 9.24
N GLN A 231 -5.78 -5.64 9.28
CA GLN A 231 -5.48 -6.39 8.07
C GLN A 231 -6.73 -7.08 7.56
N LEU A 232 -6.98 -6.93 6.26
CA LEU A 232 -8.05 -7.64 5.57
C LEU A 232 -7.46 -8.63 4.58
N LEU A 233 -8.09 -9.79 4.44
CA LEU A 233 -7.81 -10.76 3.40
C LEU A 233 -9.13 -11.06 2.68
N GLY A 234 -9.14 -10.93 1.35
CA GLY A 234 -10.29 -11.27 0.52
C GLY A 234 -9.98 -12.44 -0.40
N ASP A 235 -10.97 -13.31 -0.65
CA ASP A 235 -10.90 -14.37 -1.65
C ASP A 235 -11.66 -13.99 -2.93
N GLU A 236 -11.58 -14.84 -3.95
CA GLU A 236 -12.29 -14.66 -5.23
C GLU A 236 -13.81 -14.93 -5.13
N HIS A 237 -14.28 -15.45 -4.00
CA HIS A 237 -15.69 -15.80 -3.76
C HIS A 237 -16.44 -14.70 -2.99
N GLY A 238 -15.76 -13.59 -2.68
CA GLY A 238 -16.34 -12.44 -1.96
C GLY A 238 -16.28 -12.57 -0.44
N THR A 239 -15.55 -13.55 0.10
CA THR A 239 -15.31 -13.66 1.53
C THR A 239 -14.23 -12.65 1.93
N ILE A 240 -14.48 -11.85 2.96
CA ILE A 240 -13.50 -10.93 3.54
C ILE A 240 -13.28 -11.32 4.99
N VAL A 241 -12.03 -11.58 5.36
CA VAL A 241 -11.62 -11.95 6.71
C VAL A 241 -10.83 -10.79 7.32
N PRO A 242 -11.34 -10.12 8.35
CA PRO A 242 -10.56 -9.18 9.15
C PRO A 242 -9.69 -9.96 10.15
N PHE A 243 -8.47 -9.51 10.33
CA PHE A 243 -7.57 -9.99 11.37
C PHE A 243 -7.64 -9.08 12.59
N VAL A 244 -6.99 -9.51 13.68
CA VAL A 244 -6.84 -8.69 14.89
C VAL A 244 -6.11 -7.40 14.52
N GLU A 245 -6.52 -6.29 15.13
CA GLU A 245 -5.92 -4.99 14.91
C GLU A 245 -4.45 -4.94 15.36
N ARG A 246 -3.71 -4.03 14.75
CA ARG A 246 -2.36 -3.65 15.15
C ARG A 246 -2.34 -2.18 15.53
N GLU A 247 -1.67 -1.85 16.62
CA GLU A 247 -1.36 -0.48 16.98
C GLU A 247 0.07 -0.14 16.58
N CYS A 248 0.23 0.87 15.73
CA CYS A 248 1.51 1.33 15.20
C CYS A 248 1.71 2.83 15.46
N SER A 249 1.29 3.30 16.63
CA SER A 249 1.36 4.73 17.01
C SER A 249 2.81 5.20 17.22
N ILE A 250 3.72 4.30 17.60
CA ILE A 250 5.13 4.63 17.84
C ILE A 250 5.85 4.65 16.49
N GLN A 251 6.07 5.87 15.98
CA GLN A 251 6.66 6.10 14.66
C GLN A 251 7.81 7.09 14.72
N ARG A 252 8.78 6.92 13.85
CA ARG A 252 9.84 7.90 13.61
C ARG A 252 9.68 8.48 12.20
N ARG A 253 9.28 9.74 12.09
CA ARG A 253 9.05 10.41 10.80
C ARG A 253 8.18 9.57 9.85
N HIS A 254 7.02 9.09 10.34
CA HIS A 254 6.08 8.20 9.63
C HIS A 254 6.57 6.78 9.38
N GLN A 255 7.73 6.39 9.89
CA GLN A 255 8.18 5.00 9.91
C GLN A 255 7.68 4.32 11.17
N LYS A 256 6.91 3.25 11.03
CA LYS A 256 6.47 2.40 12.13
C LYS A 256 7.71 1.75 12.78
N VAL A 257 7.87 1.90 14.08
CA VAL A 257 9.03 1.39 14.84
C VAL A 257 8.61 0.27 15.79
N VAL A 258 7.45 0.41 16.42
CA VAL A 258 6.87 -0.59 17.30
C VAL A 258 5.45 -0.86 16.83
N GLU A 259 5.11 -2.12 16.70
CA GLU A 259 3.76 -2.59 16.41
C GLU A 259 3.31 -3.57 17.51
N GLU A 260 2.12 -3.36 18.03
CA GLU A 260 1.52 -4.16 19.10
C GLU A 260 0.18 -4.73 18.64
N SER A 261 -0.14 -5.92 19.10
CA SER A 261 -1.43 -6.57 18.86
C SER A 261 -1.78 -7.46 20.08
N PRO A 262 -3.00 -7.35 20.62
CA PRO A 262 -4.03 -6.36 20.29
C PRO A 262 -3.68 -4.95 20.77
N SER A 263 -4.44 -3.95 20.29
CA SER A 263 -4.31 -2.56 20.74
C SER A 263 -4.96 -2.38 22.12
N LEU A 264 -4.29 -1.63 22.99
CA LEU A 264 -4.87 -1.20 24.28
C LEU A 264 -5.90 -0.04 24.11
N ALA A 265 -6.04 0.50 22.91
CA ALA A 265 -6.90 1.64 22.64
C ALA A 265 -8.27 1.25 22.05
N VAL A 266 -8.43 0.01 21.63
CA VAL A 266 -9.68 -0.52 21.08
C VAL A 266 -10.32 -1.43 22.13
N SER A 267 -11.60 -1.19 22.42
CA SER A 267 -12.38 -2.11 23.25
C SER A 267 -12.88 -3.29 22.41
N PRO A 268 -13.07 -4.45 23.02
CA PRO A 268 -13.64 -5.62 22.34
C PRO A 268 -15.03 -5.35 21.75
#